data_685d15324a97060d975be0d0dae8c8ae
#
_entry.id   685d15324a97060d975be0d0dae8c8ae
#
_cell.length_a   1.000
_cell.length_b   1.000
_cell.length_c   1.000
_cell.angle_alpha   90.00
_cell.angle_beta   90.00
_cell.angle_gamma   90.00
#
_symmetry.space_group_name_H-M   'P 1'
#
loop_
_entity.id
_entity.type
_entity.pdbx_description
1 polymer ?
#
loop_
_entity_poly.entity_id
_entity_poly.type
_entity_poly.pdbx_seq_one_letter_code
_entity_poly.pdbx_strand_id
1 'polypeptide(L)'
;MAEQATATPQAITLIEAITQALAYEMRNDDTVVVLGEDVGVNGGVFRATAGLQATFGSQRVLDTPLDETTIAGLTVGLASQGMKPVAEAQFDGFMYPMVDHIVCHAARRSVWSAIGTCPFPS
;
A
#
# COMPACT_ATOMS: atom_id res chain seq x y z
N MET A 1 25.86 0.38 -30.39
CA MET A 1 24.53 1.05 -30.46
C MET A 1 23.51 -0.02 -30.11
N ALA A 2 22.97 0.01 -28.92
CA ALA A 2 21.93 -0.95 -28.51
C ALA A 2 20.59 -0.44 -29.06
N GLU A 3 20.00 -1.24 -29.92
CA GLU A 3 18.67 -1.04 -30.48
C GLU A 3 17.65 -1.15 -29.34
N GLN A 4 17.06 -0.02 -28.94
CA GLN A 4 15.91 -0.01 -28.06
C GLN A 4 14.74 -0.60 -28.84
N ALA A 5 14.41 -1.85 -28.53
CA ALA A 5 13.19 -2.48 -29.03
C ALA A 5 12.01 -1.62 -28.56
N THR A 6 11.40 -0.88 -29.44
CA THR A 6 10.14 -0.15 -29.21
C THR A 6 9.04 -1.19 -29.05
N ALA A 7 8.77 -1.56 -27.78
CA ALA A 7 7.62 -2.42 -27.49
C ALA A 7 6.34 -1.69 -27.95
N THR A 8 5.55 -2.34 -28.79
CA THR A 8 4.25 -1.83 -29.22
C THR A 8 3.39 -1.57 -27.97
N PRO A 9 2.78 -0.38 -27.81
CA PRO A 9 1.93 -0.10 -26.68
C PRO A 9 0.78 -1.12 -26.61
N GLN A 10 0.74 -1.90 -25.54
CA GLN A 10 -0.36 -2.82 -25.28
C GLN A 10 -1.41 -2.10 -24.44
N ALA A 11 -2.66 -2.10 -24.90
CA ALA A 11 -3.77 -1.58 -24.09
C ALA A 11 -4.01 -2.52 -22.90
N ILE A 12 -3.99 -1.97 -21.69
CA ILE A 12 -4.28 -2.68 -20.45
C ILE A 12 -5.40 -1.97 -19.71
N THR A 13 -6.12 -2.68 -18.86
CA THR A 13 -7.12 -2.08 -17.98
C THR A 13 -6.47 -1.30 -16.84
N LEU A 14 -7.23 -0.40 -16.20
CA LEU A 14 -6.76 0.34 -15.03
C LEU A 14 -6.32 -0.62 -13.90
N ILE A 15 -7.08 -1.69 -13.67
CA ILE A 15 -6.77 -2.69 -12.66
C ILE A 15 -5.46 -3.40 -12.95
N GLU A 16 -5.26 -3.84 -14.18
CA GLU A 16 -3.99 -4.45 -14.62
C GLU A 16 -2.81 -3.48 -14.45
N ALA A 17 -3.02 -2.20 -14.74
CA ALA A 17 -1.99 -1.18 -14.54
C ALA A 17 -1.61 -1.04 -13.05
N ILE A 18 -2.60 -1.01 -12.15
CA ILE A 18 -2.37 -0.96 -10.70
C ILE A 18 -1.62 -2.22 -10.23
N THR A 19 -2.07 -3.41 -10.64
CA THR A 19 -1.42 -4.67 -10.26
C THR A 19 0.04 -4.71 -10.74
N GLN A 20 0.29 -4.27 -11.97
CA GLN A 20 1.65 -4.24 -12.53
C GLN A 20 2.54 -3.22 -11.81
N ALA A 21 2.00 -2.04 -11.47
CA ALA A 21 2.73 -1.02 -10.73
C ALA A 21 3.10 -1.52 -9.32
N LEU A 22 2.17 -2.11 -8.59
CA LEU A 22 2.43 -2.71 -7.27
C LEU A 22 3.49 -3.81 -7.38
N ALA A 23 3.34 -4.72 -8.34
CA ALA A 23 4.32 -5.79 -8.56
C ALA A 23 5.71 -5.26 -8.91
N TYR A 24 5.79 -4.17 -9.68
CA TYR A 24 7.05 -3.51 -10.03
C TYR A 24 7.72 -2.91 -8.78
N GLU A 25 6.98 -2.11 -8.01
CA GLU A 25 7.51 -1.48 -6.80
C GLU A 25 7.95 -2.53 -5.76
N MET A 26 7.15 -3.58 -5.55
CA MET A 26 7.47 -4.65 -4.61
C MET A 26 8.69 -5.50 -5.02
N ARG A 27 9.02 -5.58 -6.32
CA ARG A 27 10.24 -6.26 -6.80
C ARG A 27 11.50 -5.43 -6.57
N ASN A 28 11.37 -4.10 -6.63
CA ASN A 28 12.50 -3.18 -6.56
C ASN A 28 12.78 -2.66 -5.15
N ASP A 29 11.80 -2.80 -4.24
CA ASP A 29 11.92 -2.31 -2.87
C ASP A 29 11.23 -3.25 -1.89
N ASP A 30 12.04 -3.87 -1.02
CA ASP A 30 11.56 -4.81 -0.02
C ASP A 30 10.78 -4.15 1.13
N THR A 31 10.80 -2.83 1.23
CA THR A 31 10.04 -2.08 2.22
C THR A 31 8.59 -1.82 1.79
N VAL A 32 8.26 -2.02 0.51
CA VAL A 32 6.89 -1.87 0.01
C VAL A 32 6.03 -3.05 0.47
N VAL A 33 4.95 -2.77 1.14
CA VAL A 33 3.95 -3.74 1.61
C VAL A 33 2.55 -3.31 1.19
N VAL A 34 1.70 -4.27 0.91
CA VAL A 34 0.28 -4.05 0.55
C VAL A 34 -0.58 -4.60 1.68
N LEU A 35 -1.58 -3.85 2.12
CA LEU A 35 -2.50 -4.30 3.17
C LEU A 35 -3.93 -3.84 2.90
N GLY A 36 -4.89 -4.61 3.37
CA GLY A 36 -6.31 -4.34 3.20
C GLY A 36 -7.15 -5.58 3.37
N GLU A 37 -8.43 -5.45 3.16
CA GLU A 37 -9.38 -6.56 3.27
C GLU A 37 -9.29 -7.44 2.03
N ASP A 38 -9.10 -8.75 2.25
CA ASP A 38 -9.04 -9.77 1.18
C ASP A 38 -7.99 -9.50 0.08
N VAL A 39 -7.00 -8.65 0.34
CA VAL A 39 -5.95 -8.31 -0.64
C VAL A 39 -4.97 -9.45 -0.91
N GLY A 40 -4.92 -10.44 -0.02
CA GLY A 40 -4.03 -11.59 -0.11
C GLY A 40 -4.48 -12.61 -1.15
N VAL A 41 -4.92 -13.78 -0.71
CA VAL A 41 -5.32 -14.89 -1.61
C VAL A 41 -6.43 -14.49 -2.57
N ASN A 42 -7.40 -13.69 -2.11
CA ASN A 42 -8.53 -13.25 -2.92
C ASN A 42 -8.16 -12.16 -3.93
N GLY A 43 -7.09 -11.40 -3.69
CA GLY A 43 -6.61 -10.36 -4.61
C GLY A 43 -7.43 -9.06 -4.59
N GLY A 44 -8.12 -8.79 -3.49
CA GLY A 44 -8.98 -7.62 -3.31
C GLY A 44 -10.33 -7.73 -4.03
N VAL A 45 -11.25 -6.85 -3.69
CA VAL A 45 -12.61 -6.81 -4.28
C VAL A 45 -12.55 -6.57 -5.80
N PHE A 46 -11.66 -5.71 -6.25
CA PHE A 46 -11.48 -5.38 -7.66
C PHE A 46 -10.36 -6.17 -8.35
N ARG A 47 -9.75 -7.13 -7.66
CA ARG A 47 -8.64 -7.95 -8.18
C ARG A 47 -7.35 -7.16 -8.47
N ALA A 48 -7.20 -6.00 -7.89
CA ALA A 48 -6.03 -5.14 -8.07
C ALA A 48 -4.74 -5.72 -7.46
N THR A 49 -4.88 -6.63 -6.48
CA THR A 49 -3.75 -7.31 -5.82
C THR A 49 -3.65 -8.80 -6.15
N ALA A 50 -4.40 -9.26 -7.17
CA ALA A 50 -4.42 -10.67 -7.57
C ALA A 50 -3.02 -11.20 -7.87
N GLY A 51 -2.64 -12.32 -7.24
CA GLY A 51 -1.35 -12.99 -7.44
C GLY A 51 -0.16 -12.34 -6.71
N LEU A 52 -0.31 -11.16 -6.11
CA LEU A 52 0.79 -10.51 -5.39
C LEU A 52 1.23 -11.32 -4.17
N GLN A 53 0.30 -11.84 -3.37
CA GLN A 53 0.66 -12.64 -2.20
C GLN A 53 1.37 -13.94 -2.56
N ALA A 54 0.98 -14.60 -3.65
CA ALA A 54 1.67 -15.79 -4.15
C ALA A 54 3.11 -15.50 -4.59
N THR A 55 3.36 -14.27 -5.07
CA THR A 55 4.69 -13.85 -5.55
C THR A 55 5.58 -13.33 -4.43
N PHE A 56 5.04 -12.50 -3.52
CA PHE A 56 5.81 -11.75 -2.52
C PHE A 56 5.63 -12.25 -1.08
N GLY A 57 4.70 -13.18 -0.88
CA GLY A 57 4.44 -13.78 0.44
C GLY A 57 3.46 -12.99 1.30
N SER A 58 2.90 -13.68 2.31
CA SER A 58 1.91 -13.13 3.24
C SER A 58 2.48 -12.09 4.21
N GLN A 59 3.80 -11.97 4.31
CA GLN A 59 4.46 -10.94 5.11
C GLN A 59 4.51 -9.59 4.42
N ARG A 60 4.30 -9.56 3.11
CA ARG A 60 4.31 -8.34 2.30
C ARG A 60 2.97 -8.00 1.66
N VAL A 61 2.04 -8.96 1.64
CA VAL A 61 0.65 -8.74 1.22
C VAL A 61 -0.24 -9.25 2.35
N LEU A 62 -0.76 -8.32 3.13
CA LEU A 62 -1.35 -8.55 4.44
C LEU A 62 -2.87 -8.42 4.39
N ASP A 63 -3.57 -9.51 4.63
CA ASP A 63 -5.01 -9.45 4.89
C ASP A 63 -5.25 -8.83 6.26
N THR A 64 -6.15 -7.86 6.32
CA THR A 64 -6.61 -7.23 7.56
C THR A 64 -8.03 -7.65 7.91
N PRO A 65 -8.46 -7.47 9.16
CA PRO A 65 -9.88 -7.47 9.48
C PRO A 65 -10.63 -6.42 8.66
N LEU A 66 -11.96 -6.58 8.54
CA LEU A 66 -12.87 -5.62 7.92
C LEU A 66 -13.05 -4.42 8.87
N ASP A 67 -12.07 -3.54 8.88
CA ASP A 67 -12.02 -2.35 9.73
C ASP A 67 -11.02 -1.33 9.16
N GLU A 68 -11.53 -0.30 8.52
CA GLU A 68 -10.74 0.73 7.87
C GLU A 68 -9.95 1.58 8.88
N THR A 69 -10.42 1.70 10.12
CA THR A 69 -9.64 2.35 11.19
C THR A 69 -8.37 1.57 11.47
N THR A 70 -8.47 0.25 11.58
CA THR A 70 -7.31 -0.64 11.75
C THR A 70 -6.38 -0.56 10.55
N ILE A 71 -6.90 -0.58 9.32
CA ILE A 71 -6.10 -0.46 8.09
C ILE A 71 -5.30 0.84 8.11
N ALA A 72 -5.95 1.97 8.40
CA ALA A 72 -5.28 3.26 8.47
C ALA A 72 -4.22 3.33 9.60
N GLY A 73 -4.55 2.81 10.77
CA GLY A 73 -3.64 2.76 11.91
C GLY A 73 -2.39 1.92 11.64
N LEU A 74 -2.56 0.72 11.06
CA LEU A 74 -1.45 -0.13 10.63
C LEU A 74 -0.59 0.55 9.58
N THR A 75 -1.21 1.23 8.61
CA THR A 75 -0.50 1.98 7.56
C THR A 75 0.41 3.05 8.16
N VAL A 76 -0.12 3.87 9.08
CA VAL A 76 0.67 4.90 9.77
C VAL A 76 1.78 4.27 10.60
N GLY A 77 1.48 3.18 11.31
CA GLY A 77 2.45 2.45 12.13
C GLY A 77 3.61 1.89 11.29
N LEU A 78 3.31 1.19 10.20
CA LEU A 78 4.30 0.63 9.29
C LEU A 78 5.16 1.71 8.65
N ALA A 79 4.53 2.80 8.16
CA ALA A 79 5.25 3.95 7.61
C ALA A 79 6.20 4.60 8.63
N SER A 80 5.80 4.64 9.89
CA SER A 80 6.63 5.17 10.97
C SER A 80 7.87 4.32 11.25
N GLN A 81 7.83 3.03 10.91
CA GLN A 81 8.97 2.11 11.00
C GLN A 81 9.82 2.03 9.72
N GLY A 82 9.59 2.92 8.77
CA GLY A 82 10.36 2.99 7.52
C GLY A 82 9.85 2.09 6.39
N MET A 83 8.72 1.41 6.59
CA MET A 83 8.05 0.69 5.50
C MET A 83 7.32 1.66 4.56
N LYS A 84 7.00 1.19 3.37
CA LYS A 84 6.20 1.90 2.36
C LYS A 84 4.87 1.16 2.16
N PRO A 85 3.92 1.34 3.08
CA PRO A 85 2.65 0.64 3.00
C PRO A 85 1.74 1.25 1.92
N VAL A 86 1.11 0.38 1.15
CA VAL A 86 0.01 0.70 0.24
C VAL A 86 -1.25 0.04 0.81
N ALA A 87 -2.16 0.86 1.31
CA ALA A 87 -3.40 0.38 1.91
C ALA A 87 -4.54 0.46 0.90
N GLU A 88 -5.29 -0.63 0.75
CA GLU A 88 -6.54 -0.63 0.00
C GLU A 88 -7.70 -0.23 0.90
N ALA A 89 -8.38 0.88 0.57
CA ALA A 89 -9.75 1.13 0.99
C ALA A 89 -10.66 0.72 -0.16
N GLN A 90 -11.55 -0.25 0.06
CA GLN A 90 -12.32 -0.87 -1.03
C GLN A 90 -13.22 0.13 -1.77
N PHE A 91 -13.81 1.08 -1.04
CA PHE A 91 -14.69 2.10 -1.59
C PHE A 91 -14.41 3.45 -0.94
N ASP A 92 -14.56 4.52 -1.69
CA ASP A 92 -14.37 5.90 -1.22
C ASP A 92 -15.26 6.27 -0.02
N GLY A 93 -16.48 5.72 0.05
CA GLY A 93 -17.37 5.88 1.19
C GLY A 93 -16.81 5.32 2.51
N PHE A 94 -15.89 4.38 2.46
CA PHE A 94 -15.24 3.78 3.63
C PHE A 94 -14.00 4.55 4.11
N MET A 95 -13.64 5.64 3.45
CA MET A 95 -12.54 6.50 3.87
C MET A 95 -12.83 7.27 5.17
N TYR A 96 -14.10 7.49 5.53
CA TYR A 96 -14.45 8.30 6.69
C TYR A 96 -13.84 7.81 8.01
N PRO A 97 -13.87 6.51 8.35
CA PRO A 97 -13.20 6.00 9.56
C PRO A 97 -11.67 6.18 9.53
N MET A 98 -11.07 6.29 8.35
CA MET A 98 -9.63 6.46 8.17
C MET A 98 -9.16 7.91 8.39
N VAL A 99 -10.07 8.89 8.29
CA VAL A 99 -9.75 10.34 8.28
C VAL A 99 -8.98 10.74 9.56
N ASP A 100 -9.35 10.22 10.72
CA ASP A 100 -8.65 10.53 11.96
C ASP A 100 -7.17 10.18 11.89
N HIS A 101 -6.83 8.98 11.44
CA HIS A 101 -5.44 8.54 11.27
C HIS A 101 -4.69 9.36 10.23
N ILE A 102 -5.36 9.77 9.15
CA ILE A 102 -4.76 10.61 8.11
C ILE A 102 -4.45 12.01 8.66
N VAL A 103 -5.44 12.65 9.29
CA VAL A 103 -5.34 14.05 9.72
C VAL A 103 -4.55 14.18 11.04
N CYS A 104 -4.84 13.33 12.03
CA CYS A 104 -4.25 13.45 13.36
C CYS A 104 -2.88 12.79 13.47
N HIS A 105 -2.55 11.81 12.62
CA HIS A 105 -1.28 11.09 12.68
C HIS A 105 -0.43 11.29 11.43
N ALA A 106 -0.85 10.86 10.25
CA ALA A 106 -0.03 10.93 9.05
C ALA A 106 0.36 12.35 8.67
N ALA A 107 -0.60 13.26 8.59
CA ALA A 107 -0.37 14.66 8.21
C ALA A 107 0.45 15.46 9.24
N ARG A 108 0.46 15.03 10.50
CA ARG A 108 1.16 15.73 11.59
C ARG A 108 2.51 15.13 11.95
N ARG A 109 2.94 14.09 11.28
CA ARG A 109 4.19 13.38 11.59
C ARG A 109 5.41 14.32 11.62
N SER A 110 5.54 15.24 10.67
CA SER A 110 6.63 16.21 10.63
C SER A 110 6.64 17.15 11.85
N VAL A 111 5.47 17.54 12.35
CA VAL A 111 5.34 18.37 13.54
C VAL A 111 5.79 17.60 14.78
N TRP A 112 5.37 16.35 14.93
CA TRP A 112 5.75 15.51 16.07
C TRP A 112 7.27 15.24 16.08
N SER A 113 7.89 15.01 14.92
CA SER A 113 9.34 14.86 14.82
C SER A 113 10.08 16.15 15.19
N ALA A 114 9.57 17.30 14.77
CA ALA A 114 10.20 18.60 15.05
C ALA A 114 10.20 18.99 16.53
N ILE A 115 9.19 18.56 17.30
CA ILE A 115 9.11 18.83 18.75
C ILE A 115 9.79 17.75 19.61
N GLY A 116 10.45 16.78 18.99
CA GLY A 116 11.20 15.73 19.69
C GLY A 116 10.35 14.71 20.44
N THR A 117 9.04 14.72 20.24
CA THR A 117 8.10 13.80 20.89
C THR A 117 7.75 12.59 20.05
N CYS A 118 8.28 12.51 18.81
CA CYS A 118 8.05 11.35 17.96
C CYS A 118 9.02 10.23 18.40
N PRO A 119 8.55 9.08 18.87
CA PRO A 119 9.41 7.97 19.27
C PRO A 119 10.02 7.21 18.07
N PHE A 120 9.75 7.66 16.84
CA PHE A 120 10.15 6.96 15.62
C PHE A 120 11.37 7.61 14.98
N PRO A 121 12.34 6.79 14.47
CA PRO A 121 13.51 7.32 13.78
C PRO A 121 13.11 8.11 12.52
N SER A 122 13.89 9.14 12.25
CA SER A 122 13.76 9.99 11.06
C SER A 122 14.14 9.26 9.78
#